data_c23de9b621c8767c2229276db2657abf
#
_entry.id   c23de9b621c8767c2229276db2657abf
#
_cell.length_a   1.000
_cell.length_b   1.000
_cell.length_c   1.000
_cell.angle_alpha   90.00
_cell.angle_beta   90.00
_cell.angle_gamma   90.00
#
_symmetry.space_group_name_H-M   'P 1'
#
loop_
_entity.id
_entity.type
_entity.pdbx_description
1 polymer ?
#
loop_
_entity_poly.entity_id
_entity_poly.type
_entity_poly.pdbx_seq_one_letter_code
_entity_poly.pdbx_strand_id
1 'polypeptide(L)'
;WLYSKGIYMVATEVAYEADWTEERLDTARKMFERLVKVYVDRKKNNQPVWLKFIDDGRMCLGSVKQAGFVCGIARNSLAIDAAGDVYPCQRYASFSNTATRLGNIWKGLDERMLAETQSLKREDMFPEEGFDCANCVARWRCRGGCNAMNFQCLGNRKMILANYCKFTKMWAELSLSALAQTGELWGKKNG
;
A
#
# COMPACT_ATOMS: atom_id res chain seq x y z
N TRP A 1 -19.06 -4.88 14.44
CA TRP A 1 -18.65 -5.92 15.37
C TRP A 1 -17.28 -5.65 16.01
N LEU A 2 -16.22 -5.33 15.27
CA LEU A 2 -14.88 -5.00 15.80
C LEU A 2 -14.95 -3.86 16.80
N TYR A 3 -15.64 -2.79 16.48
CA TYR A 3 -15.81 -1.63 17.35
C TYR A 3 -16.57 -1.96 18.64
N SER A 4 -17.57 -2.85 18.59
CA SER A 4 -18.26 -3.33 19.80
C SER A 4 -17.36 -4.18 20.71
N LYS A 5 -16.21 -4.63 20.22
CA LYS A 5 -15.18 -5.36 20.99
C LYS A 5 -14.02 -4.47 21.44
N GLY A 6 -14.12 -3.15 21.25
CA GLY A 6 -13.08 -2.20 21.63
C GLY A 6 -11.90 -2.13 20.64
N ILE A 7 -12.03 -2.72 19.44
CA ILE A 7 -11.00 -2.67 18.41
C ILE A 7 -11.28 -1.47 17.51
N TYR A 8 -10.52 -0.40 17.68
CA TYR A 8 -10.75 0.87 17.00
C TYR A 8 -9.80 1.13 15.81
N MET A 9 -8.71 0.38 15.71
CA MET A 9 -7.75 0.48 14.62
C MET A 9 -7.89 -0.72 13.70
N VAL A 10 -8.27 -0.47 12.45
CA VAL A 10 -8.47 -1.54 11.47
C VAL A 10 -7.63 -1.23 10.22
N ALA A 11 -6.70 -2.12 9.91
CA ALA A 11 -5.97 -2.12 8.66
C ALA A 11 -6.61 -3.16 7.72
N THR A 12 -6.98 -2.71 6.53
CA THR A 12 -7.46 -3.58 5.45
C THR A 12 -6.40 -3.65 4.37
N GLU A 13 -6.12 -4.84 3.90
CA GLU A 13 -5.27 -5.06 2.73
C GLU A 13 -6.05 -5.84 1.68
N VAL A 14 -5.72 -5.64 0.42
CA VAL A 14 -6.36 -6.29 -0.71
C VAL A 14 -5.42 -7.35 -1.28
N ALA A 15 -5.96 -8.49 -1.64
CA ALA A 15 -5.26 -9.48 -2.45
C ALA A 15 -5.24 -9.00 -3.91
N TYR A 16 -4.26 -8.16 -4.25
CA TYR A 16 -4.16 -7.53 -5.58
C TYR A 16 -3.93 -8.56 -6.70
N GLU A 17 -3.39 -9.74 -6.34
CA GLU A 17 -3.17 -10.89 -7.22
C GLU A 17 -4.45 -11.64 -7.58
N ALA A 18 -5.55 -11.39 -6.88
CA ALA A 18 -6.82 -12.03 -7.18
C ALA A 18 -7.42 -11.50 -8.49
N ASP A 19 -8.33 -12.29 -9.07
CA ASP A 19 -9.09 -11.89 -10.23
C ASP A 19 -10.14 -10.82 -9.85
N TRP A 20 -9.83 -9.56 -10.12
CA TRP A 20 -10.69 -8.41 -9.88
C TRP A 20 -11.43 -8.00 -11.15
N THR A 21 -12.53 -8.69 -11.44
CA THR A 21 -13.47 -8.27 -12.49
C THR A 21 -14.11 -6.92 -12.13
N GLU A 22 -14.69 -6.23 -13.13
CA GLU A 22 -15.37 -4.94 -12.89
C GLU A 22 -16.53 -5.09 -11.89
N GLU A 23 -17.26 -6.21 -11.90
CA GLU A 23 -18.32 -6.50 -10.93
C GLU A 23 -17.79 -6.63 -9.50
N ARG A 24 -16.65 -7.33 -9.32
CA ARG A 24 -15.98 -7.47 -8.02
C ARG A 24 -15.43 -6.14 -7.52
N LEU A 25 -14.90 -5.32 -8.43
CA LEU A 25 -14.42 -3.97 -8.11
C LEU A 25 -15.56 -3.06 -7.67
N ASP A 26 -16.71 -3.11 -8.35
CA ASP A 26 -17.91 -2.36 -7.96
C ASP A 26 -18.42 -2.80 -6.59
N THR A 27 -18.45 -4.10 -6.34
CA THR A 27 -18.80 -4.64 -5.03
C THR A 27 -17.84 -4.16 -3.96
N ALA A 28 -16.53 -4.20 -4.21
CA ALA A 28 -15.52 -3.71 -3.29
C ALA A 28 -15.70 -2.20 -3.01
N ARG A 29 -15.96 -1.39 -4.04
CA ARG A 29 -16.26 0.04 -3.90
C ARG A 29 -17.43 0.28 -2.94
N LYS A 30 -18.54 -0.40 -3.16
CA LYS A 30 -19.73 -0.30 -2.28
C LYS A 30 -19.42 -0.67 -0.83
N MET A 31 -18.60 -1.69 -0.63
CA MET A 31 -18.17 -2.09 0.73
C MET A 31 -17.28 -1.02 1.38
N PHE A 32 -16.32 -0.44 0.65
CA PHE A 32 -15.48 0.64 1.18
C PHE A 32 -16.30 1.93 1.42
N GLU A 33 -17.28 2.26 0.61
CA GLU A 33 -18.21 3.37 0.84
C GLU A 33 -19.00 3.19 2.15
N ARG A 34 -19.41 1.98 2.46
CA ARG A 34 -20.04 1.67 3.76
C ARG A 34 -19.07 1.90 4.93
N LEU A 35 -17.80 1.53 4.77
CA LEU A 35 -16.78 1.82 5.79
C LEU A 35 -16.53 3.33 5.94
N VAL A 36 -16.57 4.09 4.87
CA VAL A 36 -16.50 5.56 4.92
C VAL A 36 -17.65 6.13 5.75
N LYS A 37 -18.90 5.66 5.53
CA LYS A 37 -20.06 6.11 6.35
C LYS A 37 -19.82 5.84 7.82
N VAL A 38 -19.41 4.61 8.17
CA VAL A 38 -19.08 4.26 9.57
C VAL A 38 -17.99 5.16 10.15
N TYR A 39 -16.93 5.42 9.37
CA TYR A 39 -15.84 6.30 9.78
C TYR A 39 -16.35 7.73 10.09
N VAL A 40 -17.09 8.30 9.16
CA VAL A 40 -17.65 9.67 9.28
C VAL A 40 -18.59 9.78 10.47
N ASP A 41 -19.50 8.82 10.64
CA ASP A 41 -20.45 8.82 11.75
C ASP A 41 -19.74 8.75 13.10
N ARG A 42 -18.74 7.88 13.24
CA ARG A 42 -17.96 7.78 14.47
C ARG A 42 -17.17 9.06 14.76
N LYS A 43 -16.53 9.65 13.76
CA LYS A 43 -15.79 10.92 13.90
C LYS A 43 -16.73 12.05 14.35
N LYS A 44 -17.90 12.20 13.74
CA LYS A 44 -18.89 13.22 14.10
C LYS A 44 -19.41 13.07 15.53
N ASN A 45 -19.46 11.83 16.02
CA ASN A 45 -19.90 11.53 17.40
C ASN A 45 -18.72 11.45 18.41
N ASN A 46 -17.52 11.92 18.04
CA ASN A 46 -16.32 11.86 18.87
C ASN A 46 -15.97 10.44 19.36
N GLN A 47 -16.32 9.43 18.60
CA GLN A 47 -16.01 8.04 18.89
C GLN A 47 -14.67 7.64 18.28
N PRO A 48 -13.85 6.81 18.95
CA PRO A 48 -12.55 6.40 18.42
C PRO A 48 -12.73 5.56 17.17
N VAL A 49 -12.01 5.92 16.11
CA VAL A 49 -11.96 5.20 14.82
C VAL A 49 -10.68 5.50 14.09
N TRP A 50 -10.05 4.48 13.55
CA TRP A 50 -8.96 4.58 12.62
C TRP A 50 -9.11 3.49 11.56
N LEU A 51 -9.16 3.88 10.30
CA LEU A 51 -9.19 2.98 9.15
C LEU A 51 -8.01 3.32 8.24
N LYS A 52 -7.07 2.39 8.08
CA LYS A 52 -5.81 2.61 7.36
C LYS A 52 -6.02 3.30 6.01
N PHE A 53 -6.96 2.84 5.19
CA PHE A 53 -7.17 3.39 3.86
C PHE A 53 -7.68 4.84 3.86
N ILE A 54 -8.36 5.29 4.93
CA ILE A 54 -8.83 6.67 5.09
C ILE A 54 -7.73 7.53 5.73
N ASP A 55 -7.19 7.09 6.86
CA ASP A 55 -6.22 7.89 7.63
C ASP A 55 -4.91 8.07 6.86
N ASP A 56 -4.47 7.06 6.09
CA ASP A 56 -3.36 7.22 5.14
C ASP A 56 -3.71 8.14 3.95
N GLY A 57 -4.99 8.44 3.75
CA GLY A 57 -5.47 9.33 2.69
C GLY A 57 -4.95 10.77 2.81
N ARG A 58 -4.55 11.19 4.00
CA ARG A 58 -3.90 12.49 4.22
C ARG A 58 -2.65 12.69 3.37
N MET A 59 -1.97 11.62 2.98
CA MET A 59 -0.84 11.69 2.03
C MET A 59 -1.26 12.17 0.64
N CYS A 60 -2.54 12.03 0.26
CA CYS A 60 -3.06 12.58 -1.00
C CYS A 60 -3.04 14.11 -1.05
N LEU A 61 -2.94 14.77 0.11
CA LEU A 61 -2.93 16.23 0.22
C LEU A 61 -1.54 16.85 -0.07
N GLY A 62 -0.55 16.04 -0.44
CA GLY A 62 0.78 16.51 -0.82
C GLY A 62 1.61 17.15 0.29
N SER A 63 1.11 17.15 1.52
CA SER A 63 1.78 17.78 2.67
C SER A 63 2.94 16.97 3.25
N VAL A 64 3.06 15.70 2.87
CA VAL A 64 4.13 14.82 3.33
C VAL A 64 5.14 14.65 2.21
N LYS A 65 6.36 15.13 2.41
CA LYS A 65 7.50 14.77 1.55
C LYS A 65 7.64 13.25 1.59
N GLN A 66 7.20 12.58 0.54
CA GLN A 66 7.45 11.15 0.42
C GLN A 66 8.96 10.95 0.27
N ALA A 67 9.53 10.13 1.14
CA ALA A 67 10.85 9.58 0.86
C ALA A 67 10.75 8.88 -0.50
N GLY A 68 11.68 9.16 -1.42
CA GLY A 68 11.68 8.64 -2.80
C GLY A 68 11.75 7.11 -2.91
N PHE A 69 11.65 6.39 -1.79
CA PHE A 69 11.72 4.93 -1.72
C PHE A 69 10.32 4.29 -1.78
N VAL A 70 10.24 3.16 -2.47
CA VAL A 70 9.00 2.40 -2.67
C VAL A 70 8.40 1.94 -1.34
N CYS A 71 9.19 1.26 -0.53
CA CYS A 71 8.84 0.77 0.81
C CYS A 71 10.12 0.46 1.59
N GLY A 72 9.99 -0.12 2.80
CA GLY A 72 11.14 -0.52 3.63
C GLY A 72 11.89 -1.78 3.17
N ILE A 73 11.61 -2.28 1.98
CA ILE A 73 12.21 -3.49 1.42
C ILE A 73 13.74 -3.44 1.47
N ALA A 74 14.35 -4.49 2.01
CA ALA A 74 15.79 -4.67 2.18
C ALA A 74 16.52 -3.52 2.92
N ARG A 75 15.77 -2.52 3.46
CA ARG A 75 16.30 -1.39 4.24
C ARG A 75 15.93 -1.52 5.71
N ASN A 76 14.62 -1.61 5.96
CA ASN A 76 14.06 -1.66 7.31
C ASN A 76 13.53 -3.05 7.65
N SER A 77 13.50 -3.96 6.70
CA SER A 77 13.03 -5.33 6.90
C SER A 77 13.78 -6.30 5.99
N LEU A 78 14.09 -7.44 6.56
CA LEU A 78 14.54 -8.65 5.88
C LEU A 78 13.68 -9.80 6.40
N ALA A 79 13.58 -10.88 5.63
CA ALA A 79 12.97 -12.12 6.09
C ALA A 79 13.99 -13.25 5.96
N ILE A 80 13.95 -14.17 6.91
CA ILE A 80 14.82 -15.35 6.94
C ILE A 80 13.90 -16.55 7.01
N ASP A 81 14.11 -17.52 6.15
CA ASP A 81 13.37 -18.78 6.17
C ASP A 81 14.05 -19.84 7.07
N ALA A 82 13.43 -21.02 7.19
CA ALA A 82 13.94 -22.10 8.03
C ALA A 82 15.28 -22.69 7.54
N ALA A 83 15.64 -22.49 6.27
CA ALA A 83 16.92 -22.88 5.71
C ALA A 83 18.03 -21.82 5.92
N GLY A 84 17.68 -20.69 6.55
CA GLY A 84 18.57 -19.56 6.76
C GLY A 84 18.75 -18.69 5.52
N ASP A 85 17.94 -18.88 4.50
CA ASP A 85 17.98 -18.05 3.31
C ASP A 85 17.36 -16.68 3.59
N VAL A 86 17.98 -15.62 3.09
CA VAL A 86 17.62 -14.24 3.38
C VAL A 86 16.93 -13.63 2.17
N TYR A 87 15.79 -12.99 2.41
CA TYR A 87 14.94 -12.35 1.40
C TYR A 87 14.70 -10.87 1.70
N PRO A 88 14.40 -10.05 0.70
CA PRO A 88 14.18 -8.62 0.87
C PRO A 88 13.03 -8.24 1.82
N CYS A 89 12.01 -9.09 1.95
CA CYS A 89 10.92 -8.98 2.92
C CYS A 89 10.17 -10.32 3.07
N GLN A 90 9.25 -10.39 4.04
CA GLN A 90 8.45 -11.60 4.29
C GLN A 90 7.65 -12.07 3.07
N ARG A 91 7.21 -11.17 2.19
CA ARG A 91 6.44 -11.53 1.01
C ARG A 91 7.31 -12.22 -0.04
N TYR A 92 8.55 -11.82 -0.20
CA TYR A 92 9.51 -12.54 -1.05
C TYR A 92 9.85 -13.92 -0.48
N ALA A 93 10.00 -14.03 0.84
CA ALA A 93 10.22 -15.32 1.48
C ALA A 93 9.05 -16.30 1.28
N SER A 94 7.79 -15.79 1.28
CA SER A 94 6.60 -16.65 1.07
C SER A 94 6.52 -17.25 -0.34
N PHE A 95 7.20 -16.69 -1.32
CA PHE A 95 7.22 -17.22 -2.69
C PHE A 95 8.30 -18.27 -2.90
N SER A 96 9.23 -18.43 -1.96
CA SER A 96 10.37 -19.37 -2.04
C SER A 96 11.14 -19.29 -3.36
N ASN A 97 11.16 -18.09 -3.99
CA ASN A 97 11.81 -17.90 -5.27
C ASN A 97 13.30 -17.59 -5.07
N THR A 98 14.14 -18.55 -5.43
CA THR A 98 15.61 -18.44 -5.29
C THR A 98 16.19 -17.24 -6.06
N ALA A 99 15.57 -16.80 -7.16
CA ALA A 99 16.00 -15.62 -7.92
C ALA A 99 15.87 -14.30 -7.15
N THR A 100 15.15 -14.30 -6.03
CA THR A 100 14.97 -13.10 -5.18
C THR A 100 15.69 -13.21 -3.85
N ARG A 101 16.39 -14.31 -3.61
CA ARG A 101 17.15 -14.56 -2.40
C ARG A 101 18.39 -13.67 -2.36
N LEU A 102 18.55 -12.93 -1.29
CA LEU A 102 19.69 -12.04 -1.07
C LEU A 102 20.95 -12.76 -0.58
N GLY A 103 20.82 -14.01 -0.16
CA GLY A 103 21.92 -14.80 0.40
C GLY A 103 21.45 -15.74 1.50
N ASN A 104 22.36 -16.05 2.44
CA ASN A 104 22.07 -16.97 3.54
C ASN A 104 22.83 -16.51 4.79
N ILE A 105 22.24 -16.66 5.97
CA ILE A 105 22.81 -16.15 7.25
C ILE A 105 24.17 -16.75 7.58
N TRP A 106 24.48 -17.94 7.08
CA TRP A 106 25.79 -18.58 7.32
C TRP A 106 26.80 -18.38 6.20
N LYS A 107 26.32 -17.97 4.99
CA LYS A 107 27.16 -17.84 3.77
C LYS A 107 27.38 -16.40 3.37
N GLY A 108 26.68 -15.45 4.00
CA GLY A 108 26.70 -14.03 3.67
C GLY A 108 25.64 -13.63 2.66
N LEU A 109 25.57 -12.33 2.38
CA LEU A 109 24.63 -11.72 1.47
C LEU A 109 25.31 -11.38 0.15
N ASP A 110 24.55 -11.41 -0.94
CA ASP A 110 24.92 -10.81 -2.22
C ASP A 110 24.75 -9.28 -2.12
N GLU A 111 25.86 -8.59 -1.90
CA GLU A 111 25.90 -7.13 -1.71
C GLU A 111 25.37 -6.37 -2.92
N ARG A 112 25.59 -6.89 -4.13
CA ARG A 112 25.10 -6.29 -5.36
C ARG A 112 23.57 -6.33 -5.40
N MET A 113 22.99 -7.51 -5.20
CA MET A 113 21.53 -7.70 -5.19
C MET A 113 20.88 -6.91 -4.05
N LEU A 114 21.53 -6.84 -2.90
CA LEU A 114 21.08 -6.04 -1.77
C LEU A 114 21.05 -4.55 -2.15
N ALA A 115 22.14 -4.02 -2.69
CA ALA A 115 22.25 -2.62 -3.11
C ALA A 115 21.25 -2.27 -4.22
N GLU A 116 21.08 -3.13 -5.23
CA GLU A 116 20.08 -2.97 -6.28
C GLU A 116 18.66 -2.89 -5.71
N THR A 117 18.34 -3.77 -4.75
CA THR A 117 17.01 -3.78 -4.12
C THR A 117 16.79 -2.53 -3.25
N GLN A 118 17.81 -2.10 -2.52
CA GLN A 118 17.77 -0.89 -1.71
C GLN A 118 17.68 0.40 -2.53
N SER A 119 18.18 0.40 -3.75
CA SER A 119 18.18 1.57 -4.63
C SER A 119 16.82 1.88 -5.26
N LEU A 120 15.86 0.95 -5.22
CA LEU A 120 14.55 1.12 -5.84
C LEU A 120 13.82 2.36 -5.31
N LYS A 121 13.41 3.25 -6.23
CA LYS A 121 12.69 4.48 -5.94
C LYS A 121 11.31 4.48 -6.59
N ARG A 122 10.45 5.39 -6.13
CA ARG A 122 9.11 5.58 -6.71
C ARG A 122 9.18 6.02 -8.18
N GLU A 123 10.17 6.81 -8.53
CA GLU A 123 10.41 7.31 -9.89
C GLU A 123 10.76 6.19 -10.88
N ASP A 124 11.29 5.07 -10.38
CA ASP A 124 11.60 3.89 -11.20
C ASP A 124 10.35 3.06 -11.54
N MET A 125 9.23 3.31 -10.85
CA MET A 125 8.01 2.54 -11.01
C MET A 125 7.15 3.11 -12.13
N PHE A 126 6.65 2.23 -12.98
CA PHE A 126 5.72 2.55 -14.06
C PHE A 126 4.50 1.62 -14.02
N PRO A 127 3.31 2.11 -14.41
CA PRO A 127 2.10 1.30 -14.41
C PRO A 127 2.07 0.36 -15.61
N GLU A 128 1.20 -0.64 -15.55
CA GLU A 128 0.75 -1.34 -16.75
C GLU A 128 0.08 -0.37 -17.73
N GLU A 129 -0.02 -0.77 -19.00
CA GLU A 129 -0.66 0.01 -20.07
C GLU A 129 -2.08 0.46 -19.68
N GLY A 130 -2.47 1.65 -20.12
CA GLY A 130 -3.78 2.24 -19.81
C GLY A 130 -3.84 3.04 -18.50
N PHE A 131 -2.75 3.16 -17.76
CA PHE A 131 -2.69 3.99 -16.54
C PHE A 131 -1.72 5.16 -16.70
N ASP A 132 -2.14 6.34 -16.24
CA ASP A 132 -1.34 7.57 -16.21
C ASP A 132 -1.00 7.96 -14.76
N CYS A 133 0.28 7.88 -14.42
CA CYS A 133 0.76 8.27 -13.11
C CYS A 133 0.86 9.79 -12.92
N ALA A 134 1.09 10.55 -14.00
CA ALA A 134 1.31 11.99 -13.92
C ALA A 134 0.03 12.73 -13.47
N ASN A 135 -1.12 12.30 -13.98
CA ASN A 135 -2.43 12.88 -13.69
C ASN A 135 -3.26 12.03 -12.69
N CYS A 136 -2.62 11.09 -12.00
CA CYS A 136 -3.32 10.22 -11.06
C CYS A 136 -3.68 10.93 -9.76
N VAL A 137 -4.95 10.88 -9.36
CA VAL A 137 -5.44 11.42 -8.06
C VAL A 137 -4.69 10.83 -6.87
N ALA A 138 -4.22 9.60 -7.00
CA ALA A 138 -3.50 8.89 -5.94
C ALA A 138 -1.97 9.10 -5.96
N ARG A 139 -1.44 9.95 -6.86
CA ARG A 139 0.02 10.08 -7.09
C ARG A 139 0.82 10.33 -5.81
N TRP A 140 0.29 11.13 -4.90
CA TRP A 140 0.96 11.51 -3.65
C TRP A 140 0.89 10.43 -2.56
N ARG A 141 -0.09 9.55 -2.66
CA ARG A 141 -0.25 8.39 -1.78
C ARG A 141 0.48 7.14 -2.31
N CYS A 142 0.52 6.99 -3.63
CA CYS A 142 1.02 5.80 -4.31
C CYS A 142 2.54 5.67 -4.19
N ARG A 143 2.99 4.52 -3.67
CA ARG A 143 4.42 4.17 -3.56
C ARG A 143 4.91 3.23 -4.66
N GLY A 144 4.12 3.04 -5.73
CA GLY A 144 4.50 2.16 -6.84
C GLY A 144 4.13 0.69 -6.65
N GLY A 145 3.17 0.41 -5.78
CA GLY A 145 2.71 -0.96 -5.54
C GLY A 145 3.56 -1.72 -4.52
N CYS A 146 3.28 -3.00 -4.42
CA CYS A 146 4.08 -3.93 -3.67
C CYS A 146 5.13 -4.55 -4.60
N ASN A 147 6.40 -4.23 -4.41
CA ASN A 147 7.50 -4.69 -5.24
C ASN A 147 7.55 -6.22 -5.41
N ALA A 148 7.29 -6.96 -4.32
CA ALA A 148 7.24 -8.41 -4.36
C ALA A 148 6.04 -8.93 -5.19
N MET A 149 4.88 -8.29 -5.04
CA MET A 149 3.68 -8.64 -5.79
C MET A 149 3.83 -8.32 -7.28
N ASN A 150 4.40 -7.15 -7.59
CA ASN A 150 4.71 -6.77 -8.96
C ASN A 150 5.60 -7.84 -9.63
N PHE A 151 6.64 -8.27 -8.92
CA PHE A 151 7.52 -9.31 -9.42
C PHE A 151 6.81 -10.66 -9.57
N GLN A 152 6.02 -11.05 -8.60
CA GLN A 152 5.30 -12.33 -8.63
C GLN A 152 4.31 -12.42 -9.78
N CYS A 153 3.53 -11.36 -10.00
CA CYS A 153 2.45 -11.36 -11.00
C CYS A 153 2.93 -11.01 -12.39
N LEU A 154 3.93 -10.14 -12.51
CA LEU A 154 4.35 -9.53 -13.78
C LEU A 154 5.80 -9.86 -14.16
N GLY A 155 6.55 -10.59 -13.34
CA GLY A 155 7.96 -10.84 -13.54
C GLY A 155 8.86 -9.59 -13.46
N ASN A 156 8.29 -8.44 -13.12
CA ASN A 156 8.99 -7.15 -13.10
C ASN A 156 8.71 -6.38 -11.82
N ARG A 157 9.76 -6.11 -11.04
CA ARG A 157 9.68 -5.38 -9.76
C ARG A 157 9.19 -3.94 -9.91
N LYS A 158 9.40 -3.32 -11.07
CA LYS A 158 9.13 -1.90 -11.33
C LYS A 158 7.76 -1.66 -11.99
N MET A 159 7.15 -2.68 -12.59
CA MET A 159 5.84 -2.57 -13.22
C MET A 159 4.74 -2.68 -12.15
N ILE A 160 3.90 -1.67 -12.04
CA ILE A 160 2.84 -1.61 -11.04
C ILE A 160 1.62 -2.38 -11.52
N LEU A 161 1.22 -3.38 -10.76
CA LEU A 161 0.04 -4.20 -11.05
C LEU A 161 -1.23 -3.35 -11.20
N ALA A 162 -1.99 -3.57 -12.28
CA ALA A 162 -3.20 -2.82 -12.60
C ALA A 162 -4.22 -2.78 -11.44
N ASN A 163 -4.46 -3.90 -10.79
CA ASN A 163 -5.35 -3.97 -9.63
C ASN A 163 -4.89 -3.07 -8.48
N TYR A 164 -3.58 -2.96 -8.24
CA TYR A 164 -3.05 -2.01 -7.26
C TYR A 164 -3.40 -0.57 -7.64
N CYS A 165 -3.28 -0.19 -8.93
CA CYS A 165 -3.67 1.12 -9.42
C CYS A 165 -5.17 1.39 -9.20
N LYS A 166 -6.04 0.43 -9.54
CA LYS A 166 -7.50 0.53 -9.37
C LYS A 166 -7.87 0.78 -7.91
N PHE A 167 -7.36 -0.04 -6.99
CA PHE A 167 -7.65 0.12 -5.55
C PHE A 167 -7.06 1.39 -4.95
N THR A 168 -5.84 1.76 -5.32
CA THR A 168 -5.19 2.96 -4.79
C THR A 168 -5.92 4.23 -5.22
N LYS A 169 -6.43 4.30 -6.46
CA LYS A 169 -7.32 5.38 -6.93
C LYS A 169 -8.61 5.43 -6.13
N MET A 170 -9.31 4.31 -6.04
CA MET A 170 -10.54 4.17 -5.26
C MET A 170 -10.35 4.66 -3.81
N TRP A 171 -9.30 4.22 -3.15
CA TRP A 171 -9.01 4.64 -1.78
C TRP A 171 -8.63 6.11 -1.66
N ALA A 172 -7.95 6.67 -2.64
CA ALA A 172 -7.66 8.11 -2.66
C ALA A 172 -8.95 8.92 -2.72
N GLU A 173 -9.86 8.60 -3.63
CA GLU A 173 -11.17 9.25 -3.77
C GLU A 173 -12.00 9.14 -2.49
N LEU A 174 -12.14 7.94 -1.95
CA LEU A 174 -12.96 7.67 -0.77
C LEU A 174 -12.37 8.31 0.50
N SER A 175 -11.06 8.30 0.65
CA SER A 175 -10.41 8.94 1.79
C SER A 175 -10.53 10.47 1.75
N LEU A 176 -10.34 11.08 0.58
CA LEU A 176 -10.56 12.52 0.42
C LEU A 176 -12.02 12.91 0.73
N SER A 177 -12.98 12.11 0.26
CA SER A 177 -14.40 12.32 0.57
C SER A 177 -14.66 12.20 2.09
N ALA A 178 -14.10 11.19 2.76
CA ALA A 178 -14.25 11.02 4.21
C ALA A 178 -13.66 12.20 4.99
N LEU A 179 -12.44 12.62 4.63
CA LEU A 179 -11.75 13.74 5.28
C LEU A 179 -12.48 15.07 5.05
N ALA A 180 -13.10 15.28 3.87
CA ALA A 180 -13.94 16.44 3.62
C ALA A 180 -15.16 16.47 4.55
N GLN A 181 -15.86 15.33 4.67
CA GLN A 181 -17.08 15.20 5.49
C GLN A 181 -16.81 15.34 7.00
N THR A 182 -15.59 15.09 7.45
CA THR A 182 -15.17 15.22 8.87
C THR A 182 -14.47 16.56 9.16
N GLY A 183 -14.32 17.43 8.15
CA GLY A 183 -13.59 18.70 8.28
C GLY A 183 -12.09 18.56 8.43
N GLU A 184 -11.54 17.37 8.25
CA GLU A 184 -10.11 17.09 8.43
C GLU A 184 -9.24 17.43 7.20
N LEU A 185 -9.87 17.74 6.05
CA LEU A 185 -9.15 18.14 4.81
C LEU A 185 -8.36 19.43 4.99
N TRP A 186 -8.88 20.36 5.76
CA TRP A 186 -8.34 21.72 5.84
C TRP A 186 -7.43 21.97 7.05
N GLY A 187 -7.05 20.89 7.78
CA GLY A 187 -6.38 21.03 9.07
C GLY A 187 -7.31 21.68 10.11
N LYS A 188 -7.26 21.28 11.36
CA LYS A 188 -7.82 22.14 12.41
C LYS A 188 -7.08 23.47 12.32
N LYS A 189 -7.77 24.58 12.04
CA LYS A 189 -7.26 25.88 12.40
C LYS A 189 -6.98 25.80 13.89
N ASN A 190 -5.71 25.73 14.27
CA ASN A 190 -5.33 25.89 15.65
C ASN A 190 -5.85 27.27 16.08
N GLY A 191 -6.96 27.26 16.84
CA GLY A 191 -7.40 28.41 17.60
C GLY A 191 -6.57 28.52 18.86
#